data_43265c9c2592b1f2b57dea4c9599acbe
#
_entry.id   43265c9c2592b1f2b57dea4c9599acbe
#
_cell.length_a   1.000
_cell.length_b   1.000
_cell.length_c   1.000
_cell.angle_alpha   90.00
_cell.angle_beta   90.00
_cell.angle_gamma   90.00
#
_symmetry.space_group_name_H-M   'P 1'
#
loop_
_entity.id
_entity.type
_entity.pdbx_description
1 polymer ?
#
loop_
_entity_poly.entity_id
_entity_poly.type
_entity_poly.pdbx_seq_one_letter_code
_entity_poly.pdbx_strand_id
1 'polypeptide(L)'
;EQTGNTFAVHFSWNSPHEGEWEESFAEILDAVGELPIPPYLNRKTEESDKTTYQTVYSRIKGSVAAPTAGLHFTDKVLDGLRQRGIQTAEVTLHVGAGTFQPVKVADANQHTMHTEIIAVPKTTIQTIINNLGHIVAVGTTSMRTLESLYFLGSRLHSTFSSLEGRSGGSTLSVAQFEPYEQEHTLSTAEALQAIVDYLSQTGQDTLHAETQIMIKPGYTFHVVDQLITNFHQPKSTLLLLVSAFVGGDWHTIYDYALSHDFRFLSYGDSSILTRSK
;
A
#
# COMPACT_ATOMS: atom_id res chain seq x y z
N GLU A 1 8.95 24.89 11.20
CA GLU A 1 10.01 24.25 12.02
C GLU A 1 10.28 22.87 11.47
N GLN A 2 11.55 22.49 11.40
CA GLN A 2 11.96 21.16 10.95
C GLN A 2 12.29 20.29 12.16
N THR A 3 11.68 19.10 12.23
CA THR A 3 11.97 18.09 13.25
C THR A 3 12.37 16.79 12.55
N GLY A 4 13.65 16.52 12.44
CA GLY A 4 14.17 15.39 11.65
C GLY A 4 13.85 15.55 10.16
N ASN A 5 13.13 14.58 9.57
CA ASN A 5 12.69 14.60 8.17
C ASN A 5 11.27 15.16 7.98
N THR A 6 10.68 15.72 9.03
CA THR A 6 9.33 16.31 8.99
C THR A 6 9.39 17.82 9.16
N PHE A 7 8.39 18.50 8.60
CA PHE A 7 8.23 19.94 8.71
C PHE A 7 6.88 20.25 9.33
N ALA A 8 6.86 21.09 10.38
CA ALA A 8 5.65 21.73 10.82
C ALA A 8 5.44 22.97 9.96
N VAL A 9 4.32 23.03 9.23
CA VAL A 9 3.95 24.14 8.34
C VAL A 9 2.72 24.80 8.90
N HIS A 10 2.79 26.11 9.09
CA HIS A 10 1.66 26.94 9.48
C HIS A 10 1.07 27.58 8.22
N PHE A 11 -0.20 27.33 7.97
CA PHE A 11 -0.94 27.95 6.87
C PHE A 11 -1.79 29.10 7.42
N SER A 12 -1.85 30.21 6.69
CA SER A 12 -2.76 31.33 6.97
C SER A 12 -3.35 31.82 5.66
N TRP A 13 -4.63 32.13 5.68
CA TRP A 13 -5.34 32.72 4.53
C TRP A 13 -6.33 33.76 5.02
N ASN A 14 -6.65 34.70 4.17
CA ASN A 14 -7.67 35.71 4.42
C ASN A 14 -8.94 35.28 3.69
N SER A 15 -10.06 35.15 4.41
CA SER A 15 -11.35 34.96 3.77
C SER A 15 -11.73 36.30 3.04
N PRO A 16 -12.14 36.21 1.76
CA PRO A 16 -12.57 37.41 1.03
C PRO A 16 -13.90 38.00 1.54
N HIS A 17 -14.61 37.29 2.39
CA HIS A 17 -15.90 37.67 2.96
C HIS A 17 -15.78 37.90 4.47
N GLU A 18 -15.77 39.17 4.89
CA GLU A 18 -15.89 39.55 6.30
C GLU A 18 -17.26 39.09 6.82
N GLY A 19 -17.30 38.06 7.66
CA GLY A 19 -18.47 37.69 8.46
C GLY A 19 -19.22 36.40 8.07
N GLU A 20 -18.86 35.70 7.02
CA GLU A 20 -19.46 34.40 6.66
C GLU A 20 -18.38 33.33 6.55
N TRP A 21 -18.46 32.32 7.43
CA TRP A 21 -17.76 31.00 7.40
C TRP A 21 -16.28 31.03 6.97
N GLU A 22 -15.38 30.79 7.89
CA GLU A 22 -13.97 30.54 7.56
C GLU A 22 -13.88 29.26 6.70
N GLU A 23 -13.31 29.41 5.50
CA GLU A 23 -13.03 28.27 4.62
C GLU A 23 -12.12 27.28 5.34
N SER A 24 -12.48 26.02 5.29
CA SER A 24 -11.66 24.95 5.86
C SER A 24 -10.37 24.75 5.04
N PHE A 25 -9.33 24.22 5.67
CA PHE A 25 -8.08 23.89 4.96
C PHE A 25 -8.32 22.99 3.74
N ALA A 26 -9.31 22.10 3.80
CA ALA A 26 -9.69 21.23 2.69
C ALA A 26 -10.25 22.02 1.49
N GLU A 27 -11.07 23.03 1.74
CA GLU A 27 -11.62 23.91 0.69
C GLU A 27 -10.53 24.76 0.04
N ILE A 28 -9.57 25.24 0.84
CA ILE A 28 -8.39 25.94 0.31
C ILE A 28 -7.55 25.01 -0.57
N LEU A 29 -7.29 23.77 -0.12
CA LEU A 29 -6.56 22.79 -0.92
C LEU A 29 -7.29 22.45 -2.23
N ASP A 30 -8.60 22.34 -2.21
CA ASP A 30 -9.39 22.08 -3.42
C ASP A 30 -9.36 23.28 -4.40
N ALA A 31 -9.25 24.51 -3.88
CA ALA A 31 -9.25 25.74 -4.70
C ALA A 31 -7.88 26.07 -5.30
N VAL A 32 -6.78 25.88 -4.56
CA VAL A 32 -5.43 26.33 -4.98
C VAL A 32 -4.43 25.17 -5.09
N GLY A 33 -4.80 23.98 -4.64
CA GLY A 33 -3.93 22.80 -4.67
C GLY A 33 -3.73 22.27 -6.09
N GLU A 34 -2.53 21.82 -6.39
CA GLU A 34 -2.23 21.07 -7.61
C GLU A 34 -2.14 19.58 -7.29
N LEU A 35 -2.68 18.74 -8.18
CA LEU A 35 -2.51 17.28 -8.04
C LEU A 35 -1.02 16.92 -8.13
N PRO A 36 -0.41 16.31 -7.11
CA PRO A 36 0.96 15.90 -7.20
C PRO A 36 1.10 14.71 -8.14
N ILE A 37 1.89 14.88 -9.20
CA ILE A 37 2.29 13.80 -10.09
C ILE A 37 3.73 13.38 -9.79
N PRO A 38 4.13 12.14 -10.12
CA PRO A 38 5.47 11.66 -9.84
C PRO A 38 6.55 12.53 -10.48
N PRO A 39 7.63 12.89 -9.75
CA PRO A 39 8.70 13.77 -10.25
C PRO A 39 9.40 13.25 -11.51
N TYR A 40 9.43 11.94 -11.73
CA TYR A 40 10.07 11.34 -12.91
C TYR A 40 9.30 11.60 -14.22
N LEU A 41 8.07 12.08 -14.17
CA LEU A 41 7.33 12.53 -15.37
C LEU A 41 7.93 13.82 -15.95
N ASN A 42 8.71 14.56 -15.17
CA ASN A 42 9.48 15.74 -15.55
C ASN A 42 8.66 16.79 -16.34
N ARG A 43 7.41 16.96 -15.95
CA ARG A 43 6.47 17.96 -16.45
C ARG A 43 5.59 18.48 -15.33
N LYS A 44 4.91 19.60 -15.58
CA LYS A 44 3.86 20.09 -14.67
C LYS A 44 2.60 19.25 -14.80
N THR A 45 1.78 19.29 -13.75
CA THR A 45 0.43 18.70 -13.76
C THR A 45 -0.43 19.38 -14.82
N GLU A 46 -1.19 18.58 -15.54
CA GLU A 46 -2.18 19.00 -16.54
C GLU A 46 -3.59 18.72 -16.03
N GLU A 47 -4.59 19.41 -16.59
CA GLU A 47 -5.98 19.19 -16.19
C GLU A 47 -6.45 17.76 -16.42
N SER A 48 -5.94 17.12 -17.47
CA SER A 48 -6.18 15.69 -17.78
C SER A 48 -5.70 14.74 -16.68
N ASP A 49 -4.66 15.10 -15.93
CA ASP A 49 -4.14 14.25 -14.84
C ASP A 49 -5.15 14.10 -13.70
N LYS A 50 -6.01 15.08 -13.48
CA LYS A 50 -7.07 14.99 -12.47
C LYS A 50 -8.02 13.80 -12.70
N THR A 51 -8.14 13.37 -13.96
CA THR A 51 -8.96 12.22 -14.34
C THR A 51 -8.10 10.99 -14.62
N THR A 52 -6.99 11.15 -15.34
CA THR A 52 -6.17 10.01 -15.81
C THR A 52 -5.21 9.47 -14.75
N TYR A 53 -4.84 10.28 -13.76
CA TYR A 53 -4.03 9.87 -12.62
C TYR A 53 -4.87 9.51 -11.39
N GLN A 54 -6.08 8.97 -11.62
CA GLN A 54 -7.00 8.47 -10.60
C GLN A 54 -7.56 7.11 -11.02
N THR A 55 -7.72 6.23 -10.04
CA THR A 55 -8.39 4.94 -10.28
C THR A 55 -9.90 5.11 -10.28
N VAL A 56 -10.61 4.30 -11.07
CA VAL A 56 -12.09 4.29 -11.13
C VAL A 56 -12.75 3.92 -9.80
N TYR A 57 -12.00 3.37 -8.85
CA TYR A 57 -12.46 2.99 -7.53
C TYR A 57 -11.97 3.90 -6.39
N SER A 58 -11.28 4.99 -6.71
CA SER A 58 -10.85 5.97 -5.69
C SER A 58 -12.06 6.67 -5.07
N ARG A 59 -12.19 6.61 -3.73
CA ARG A 59 -13.34 7.18 -3.00
C ARG A 59 -12.95 8.09 -1.86
N ILE A 60 -11.81 7.84 -1.20
CA ILE A 60 -11.40 8.54 0.02
C ILE A 60 -10.24 9.46 -0.32
N LYS A 61 -10.42 10.76 -0.10
CA LYS A 61 -9.34 11.76 -0.20
C LYS A 61 -8.37 11.58 0.98
N GLY A 62 -7.09 11.94 0.79
CA GLY A 62 -6.09 11.93 1.88
C GLY A 62 -4.79 11.21 1.54
N SER A 63 -4.57 10.86 0.28
CA SER A 63 -3.31 10.29 -0.20
C SER A 63 -2.67 11.22 -1.23
N VAL A 64 -1.33 11.31 -1.19
CA VAL A 64 -0.54 12.11 -2.15
C VAL A 64 -0.26 11.32 -3.42
N ALA A 65 -0.14 9.99 -3.33
CA ALA A 65 0.17 9.12 -4.45
C ALA A 65 -1.03 8.26 -4.85
N ALA A 66 -1.36 8.24 -6.14
CA ALA A 66 -2.36 7.33 -6.68
C ALA A 66 -1.80 5.88 -6.74
N PRO A 67 -2.66 4.84 -6.55
CA PRO A 67 -2.26 3.45 -6.71
C PRO A 67 -2.13 3.11 -8.21
N THR A 68 -1.00 3.47 -8.83
CA THR A 68 -0.83 3.52 -10.28
C THR A 68 -1.01 2.18 -11.00
N ALA A 69 -0.77 1.05 -10.36
CA ALA A 69 -1.15 -0.25 -10.89
C ALA A 69 -2.66 -0.40 -11.11
N GLY A 70 -3.46 0.31 -10.33
CA GLY A 70 -4.91 0.35 -10.46
C GLY A 70 -5.43 1.15 -11.66
N LEU A 71 -4.59 2.00 -12.28
CA LEU A 71 -4.98 2.78 -13.47
C LEU A 71 -5.28 1.91 -14.69
N HIS A 72 -4.81 0.66 -14.69
CA HIS A 72 -5.12 -0.32 -15.74
C HIS A 72 -6.54 -0.91 -15.62
N PHE A 73 -7.24 -0.66 -14.50
CA PHE A 73 -8.57 -1.16 -14.27
C PHE A 73 -9.61 -0.12 -14.71
N THR A 74 -10.42 -0.51 -15.68
CA THR A 74 -11.60 0.24 -16.12
C THR A 74 -12.86 -0.41 -15.56
N ASP A 75 -14.01 0.28 -15.61
CA ASP A 75 -15.31 -0.31 -15.23
C ASP A 75 -15.57 -1.59 -16.02
N LYS A 76 -15.22 -1.62 -17.31
CA LYS A 76 -15.37 -2.81 -18.17
C LYS A 76 -14.52 -3.99 -17.64
N VAL A 77 -13.32 -3.75 -17.16
CA VAL A 77 -12.46 -4.80 -16.58
C VAL A 77 -13.09 -5.30 -15.28
N LEU A 78 -13.51 -4.39 -14.39
CA LEU A 78 -14.16 -4.75 -13.13
C LEU A 78 -15.44 -5.54 -13.35
N ASP A 79 -16.26 -5.16 -14.31
CA ASP A 79 -17.47 -5.90 -14.69
C ASP A 79 -17.12 -7.28 -15.25
N GLY A 80 -16.07 -7.38 -16.06
CA GLY A 80 -15.58 -8.67 -16.57
C GLY A 80 -15.10 -9.62 -15.47
N LEU A 81 -14.50 -9.09 -14.41
CA LEU A 81 -14.11 -9.87 -13.22
C LEU A 81 -15.37 -10.40 -12.50
N ARG A 82 -16.33 -9.51 -12.23
CA ARG A 82 -17.61 -9.89 -11.58
C ARG A 82 -18.37 -10.98 -12.35
N GLN A 83 -18.46 -10.85 -13.69
CA GLN A 83 -19.10 -11.84 -14.55
C GLN A 83 -18.43 -13.21 -14.51
N ARG A 84 -17.14 -13.26 -14.21
CA ARG A 84 -16.38 -14.51 -14.04
C ARG A 84 -16.38 -15.03 -12.60
N GLY A 85 -17.12 -14.39 -11.69
CA GLY A 85 -17.19 -14.77 -10.29
C GLY A 85 -15.92 -14.43 -9.48
N ILE A 86 -15.06 -13.57 -10.01
CA ILE A 86 -13.86 -13.11 -9.28
C ILE A 86 -14.30 -12.04 -8.29
N GLN A 87 -14.05 -12.30 -7.01
CA GLN A 87 -14.36 -11.35 -5.95
C GLN A 87 -13.33 -10.22 -5.91
N THR A 88 -13.81 -9.01 -5.66
CA THR A 88 -12.96 -7.85 -5.42
C THR A 88 -13.15 -7.35 -4.00
N ALA A 89 -12.06 -6.97 -3.33
CA ALA A 89 -12.07 -6.37 -2.01
C ALA A 89 -11.15 -5.14 -1.99
N GLU A 90 -11.43 -4.21 -1.11
CA GLU A 90 -10.73 -2.94 -1.02
C GLU A 90 -9.94 -2.85 0.29
N VAL A 91 -8.77 -2.24 0.21
CA VAL A 91 -7.97 -1.78 1.34
C VAL A 91 -7.72 -0.29 1.16
N THR A 92 -7.68 0.46 2.23
CA THR A 92 -7.36 1.90 2.20
C THR A 92 -5.95 2.11 2.72
N LEU A 93 -5.16 2.87 1.97
CA LEU A 93 -3.84 3.30 2.37
C LEU A 93 -3.74 4.82 2.23
N HIS A 94 -3.14 5.44 3.24
CA HIS A 94 -2.77 6.85 3.19
C HIS A 94 -1.27 6.93 2.90
N VAL A 95 -0.96 7.13 1.62
CA VAL A 95 0.43 7.14 1.12
C VAL A 95 0.93 8.58 1.09
N GLY A 96 2.00 8.84 1.83
CA GLY A 96 2.67 10.15 1.87
C GLY A 96 3.58 10.40 0.65
N ALA A 97 4.03 11.64 0.49
CA ALA A 97 4.94 12.08 -0.59
C ALA A 97 6.29 11.33 -0.63
N GLY A 98 6.67 10.69 0.48
CA GLY A 98 7.92 9.94 0.59
C GLY A 98 8.03 8.73 -0.34
N THR A 99 6.93 8.21 -0.84
CA THR A 99 6.88 7.05 -1.76
C THR A 99 7.63 7.30 -3.08
N PHE A 100 7.78 8.56 -3.49
CA PHE A 100 8.51 8.93 -4.69
C PHE A 100 10.02 9.08 -4.50
N GLN A 101 10.54 8.88 -3.28
CA GLN A 101 11.97 9.03 -3.03
C GLN A 101 12.73 7.78 -3.49
N PRO A 102 13.77 7.93 -4.34
CA PRO A 102 14.62 6.82 -4.72
C PRO A 102 15.45 6.32 -3.54
N VAL A 103 15.83 5.05 -3.54
CA VAL A 103 16.82 4.50 -2.62
C VAL A 103 18.18 5.14 -2.91
N LYS A 104 18.67 5.97 -2.00
CA LYS A 104 19.93 6.71 -2.14
C LYS A 104 21.13 5.97 -1.54
N VAL A 105 20.89 4.85 -0.88
CA VAL A 105 21.91 4.05 -0.18
C VAL A 105 22.30 2.83 -1.00
N ALA A 106 23.55 2.40 -0.90
CA ALA A 106 24.03 1.21 -1.62
C ALA A 106 23.49 -0.10 -1.01
N ASP A 107 23.25 -0.11 0.30
CA ASP A 107 22.68 -1.23 1.03
C ASP A 107 21.23 -0.94 1.41
N ALA A 108 20.30 -1.79 0.93
CA ALA A 108 18.87 -1.67 1.23
C ALA A 108 18.57 -1.71 2.74
N ASN A 109 19.44 -2.33 3.55
CA ASN A 109 19.26 -2.35 5.00
C ASN A 109 19.44 -0.97 5.66
N GLN A 110 20.08 -0.04 4.99
CA GLN A 110 20.29 1.34 5.46
C GLN A 110 19.18 2.29 5.00
N HIS A 111 18.28 1.82 4.13
CA HIS A 111 17.14 2.62 3.69
C HIS A 111 16.06 2.65 4.76
N THR A 112 15.56 3.83 5.08
CA THR A 112 14.43 3.98 6.01
C THR A 112 13.12 4.05 5.22
N MET A 113 12.23 3.09 5.46
CA MET A 113 10.89 3.09 4.89
C MET A 113 10.01 4.13 5.58
N HIS A 114 9.15 4.78 4.81
CA HIS A 114 8.11 5.64 5.38
C HIS A 114 7.01 4.80 6.01
N THR A 115 6.42 5.34 7.08
CA THR A 115 5.21 4.78 7.69
C THR A 115 4.02 5.06 6.78
N GLU A 116 3.26 4.04 6.49
CA GLU A 116 1.99 4.12 5.78
C GLU A 116 0.87 3.72 6.73
N ILE A 117 -0.19 4.52 6.79
CA ILE A 117 -1.39 4.22 7.58
C ILE A 117 -2.29 3.35 6.71
N ILE A 118 -2.71 2.22 7.26
CA ILE A 118 -3.57 1.26 6.59
C ILE A 118 -4.90 1.14 7.32
N ALA A 119 -5.99 1.03 6.55
CA ALA A 119 -7.31 0.72 7.06
C ALA A 119 -7.91 -0.44 6.24
N VAL A 120 -8.20 -1.54 6.93
CA VAL A 120 -8.68 -2.78 6.29
C VAL A 120 -9.98 -3.21 6.96
N PRO A 121 -11.12 -3.23 6.21
CA PRO A 121 -12.39 -3.69 6.74
C PRO A 121 -12.34 -5.16 7.20
N LYS A 122 -13.01 -5.47 8.31
CA LYS A 122 -13.14 -6.85 8.81
C LYS A 122 -13.68 -7.81 7.73
N THR A 123 -14.64 -7.36 6.94
CA THR A 123 -15.19 -8.14 5.81
C THR A 123 -14.15 -8.46 4.74
N THR A 124 -13.23 -7.53 4.45
CA THR A 124 -12.10 -7.77 3.54
C THR A 124 -11.19 -8.86 4.09
N ILE A 125 -10.86 -8.82 5.40
CA ILE A 125 -10.01 -9.84 6.04
C ILE A 125 -10.69 -11.21 5.99
N GLN A 126 -11.99 -11.29 6.26
CA GLN A 126 -12.76 -12.53 6.13
C GLN A 126 -12.77 -13.06 4.69
N THR A 127 -12.90 -12.17 3.71
CA THR A 127 -12.82 -12.55 2.29
C THR A 127 -11.45 -13.12 1.94
N ILE A 128 -10.36 -12.54 2.46
CA ILE A 128 -9.01 -13.06 2.27
C ILE A 128 -8.87 -14.45 2.88
N ILE A 129 -9.31 -14.67 4.12
CA ILE A 129 -9.27 -15.97 4.79
C ILE A 129 -9.94 -17.05 3.93
N ASN A 130 -11.11 -16.74 3.39
CA ASN A 130 -11.90 -17.67 2.59
C ASN A 130 -11.29 -17.97 1.20
N ASN A 131 -10.31 -17.18 0.75
CA ASN A 131 -9.71 -17.26 -0.57
C ASN A 131 -8.17 -17.42 -0.52
N LEU A 132 -7.59 -17.81 0.62
CA LEU A 132 -6.16 -18.08 0.73
C LEU A 132 -5.69 -19.07 -0.34
N GLY A 133 -4.55 -18.79 -0.96
CA GLY A 133 -4.02 -19.52 -2.11
C GLY A 133 -4.47 -18.97 -3.47
N HIS A 134 -5.37 -17.94 -3.47
CA HIS A 134 -5.90 -17.30 -4.69
C HIS A 134 -5.94 -15.78 -4.58
N ILE A 135 -5.07 -15.19 -3.79
CA ILE A 135 -5.05 -13.74 -3.53
C ILE A 135 -4.20 -13.02 -4.57
N VAL A 136 -4.84 -12.08 -5.28
CA VAL A 136 -4.20 -11.20 -6.25
C VAL A 136 -4.13 -9.79 -5.68
N ALA A 137 -2.94 -9.27 -5.43
CA ALA A 137 -2.74 -7.88 -5.03
C ALA A 137 -2.62 -6.98 -6.27
N VAL A 138 -3.28 -5.83 -6.25
CA VAL A 138 -3.13 -4.79 -7.28
C VAL A 138 -2.31 -3.64 -6.69
N GLY A 139 -1.06 -3.56 -7.11
CA GLY A 139 -0.07 -2.60 -6.63
C GLY A 139 0.77 -3.11 -5.46
N THR A 140 2.01 -2.63 -5.41
CA THR A 140 3.00 -2.98 -4.39
C THR A 140 2.59 -2.48 -2.99
N THR A 141 1.89 -1.35 -2.90
CA THR A 141 1.34 -0.84 -1.64
C THR A 141 0.23 -1.74 -1.08
N SER A 142 -0.67 -2.23 -1.93
CA SER A 142 -1.67 -3.23 -1.53
C SER A 142 -1.00 -4.53 -1.06
N MET A 143 0.04 -5.01 -1.77
CA MET A 143 0.81 -6.17 -1.33
C MET A 143 1.42 -5.97 0.06
N ARG A 144 2.06 -4.83 0.30
CA ARG A 144 2.65 -4.52 1.60
C ARG A 144 1.59 -4.48 2.71
N THR A 145 0.41 -3.93 2.43
CA THR A 145 -0.72 -3.96 3.37
C THR A 145 -1.13 -5.38 3.69
N LEU A 146 -1.37 -6.21 2.68
CA LEU A 146 -1.84 -7.58 2.84
C LEU A 146 -0.83 -8.44 3.61
N GLU A 147 0.46 -8.34 3.27
CA GLU A 147 1.52 -9.04 3.98
C GLU A 147 1.67 -8.55 5.44
N SER A 148 1.44 -7.25 5.70
CA SER A 148 1.46 -6.70 7.07
C SER A 148 0.37 -7.29 7.95
N LEU A 149 -0.77 -7.70 7.39
CA LEU A 149 -1.85 -8.33 8.17
C LEU A 149 -1.38 -9.60 8.87
N TYR A 150 -0.50 -10.39 8.24
CA TYR A 150 0.05 -11.58 8.85
C TYR A 150 0.81 -11.26 10.16
N PHE A 151 1.69 -10.28 10.15
CA PHE A 151 2.49 -9.89 11.33
C PHE A 151 1.63 -9.26 12.42
N LEU A 152 0.68 -8.41 12.05
CA LEU A 152 -0.31 -7.83 12.98
C LEU A 152 -1.14 -8.93 13.65
N GLY A 153 -1.61 -9.89 12.87
CA GLY A 153 -2.39 -11.01 13.36
C GLY A 153 -1.59 -11.96 14.25
N SER A 154 -0.35 -12.26 13.89
CA SER A 154 0.54 -13.08 14.70
C SER A 154 0.82 -12.47 16.06
N ARG A 155 0.98 -11.14 16.12
CA ARG A 155 1.15 -10.41 17.39
C ARG A 155 -0.12 -10.41 18.22
N LEU A 156 -1.28 -10.17 17.62
CA LEU A 156 -2.56 -10.25 18.30
C LEU A 156 -2.80 -11.65 18.87
N HIS A 157 -2.55 -12.70 18.09
CA HIS A 157 -2.66 -14.08 18.55
C HIS A 157 -1.80 -14.35 19.79
N SER A 158 -0.55 -13.89 19.79
CA SER A 158 0.36 -14.05 20.93
C SER A 158 -0.11 -13.26 22.16
N THR A 159 -0.65 -12.06 21.97
CA THR A 159 -1.15 -11.22 23.06
C THR A 159 -2.40 -11.81 23.72
N PHE A 160 -3.30 -12.42 22.94
CA PHE A 160 -4.47 -13.11 23.49
C PHE A 160 -4.12 -14.45 24.16
N SER A 161 -3.06 -15.10 23.72
CA SER A 161 -2.59 -16.36 24.30
C SER A 161 -1.88 -16.14 25.66
N SER A 162 -1.25 -14.99 25.83
CA SER A 162 -0.71 -14.56 27.14
C SER A 162 -1.83 -13.87 27.93
N LEU A 163 -2.31 -14.49 29.01
CA LEU A 163 -3.38 -14.03 29.92
C LEU A 163 -3.14 -12.64 30.58
N GLU A 164 -2.21 -11.86 30.10
CA GLU A 164 -1.90 -10.53 30.59
C GLU A 164 -2.60 -9.48 29.70
N GLY A 165 -3.81 -9.11 30.12
CA GLY A 165 -4.52 -7.95 29.60
C GLY A 165 -3.70 -6.68 29.76
N ARG A 166 -2.90 -6.32 28.75
CA ARG A 166 -2.34 -4.98 28.62
C ARG A 166 -3.33 -4.11 27.87
N SER A 167 -4.18 -3.43 28.63
CA SER A 167 -4.85 -2.20 28.21
C SER A 167 -3.78 -1.13 27.99
N GLY A 168 -3.30 -1.00 26.80
CA GLY A 168 -2.41 0.07 26.39
C GLY A 168 -2.66 0.33 24.93
N GLY A 169 -3.25 1.50 24.60
CA GLY A 169 -3.55 1.96 23.25
C GLY A 169 -2.30 2.28 22.45
N SER A 170 -1.42 1.31 22.23
CA SER A 170 -0.34 1.45 21.27
C SER A 170 -0.91 1.19 19.88
N THR A 171 -0.63 2.07 18.95
CA THR A 171 -0.97 1.91 17.54
C THR A 171 -0.42 0.56 17.06
N LEU A 172 -1.26 -0.27 16.45
CA LEU A 172 -0.83 -1.51 15.81
C LEU A 172 0.08 -1.15 14.63
N SER A 173 1.32 -1.60 14.64
CA SER A 173 2.29 -1.25 13.60
C SER A 173 3.20 -2.42 13.26
N VAL A 174 3.63 -2.52 12.00
CA VAL A 174 4.65 -3.47 11.55
C VAL A 174 5.95 -2.71 11.28
N ALA A 175 7.01 -3.12 11.97
CA ALA A 175 8.33 -2.51 11.80
C ALA A 175 8.98 -2.95 10.47
N GLN A 176 9.93 -2.16 9.99
CA GLN A 176 10.56 -2.33 8.68
C GLN A 176 11.16 -3.73 8.46
N PHE A 177 11.86 -4.26 9.45
CA PHE A 177 12.57 -5.53 9.37
C PHE A 177 11.96 -6.64 10.23
N GLU A 178 10.82 -6.41 10.84
CA GLU A 178 10.11 -7.40 11.66
C GLU A 178 9.97 -8.78 10.97
N PRO A 179 9.73 -8.86 9.64
CA PRO A 179 9.65 -10.15 8.96
C PRO A 179 10.91 -11.01 9.00
N TYR A 180 12.05 -10.41 9.32
CA TYR A 180 13.37 -11.06 9.29
C TYR A 180 13.95 -11.31 10.68
N GLU A 181 13.28 -10.85 11.75
CA GLU A 181 13.81 -10.89 13.12
C GLU A 181 13.45 -12.17 13.88
N GLN A 182 12.38 -12.86 13.48
CA GLN A 182 11.85 -14.03 14.18
C GLN A 182 11.34 -15.08 13.20
N GLU A 183 11.35 -16.35 13.61
CA GLU A 183 10.62 -17.39 12.90
C GLU A 183 9.10 -17.22 13.12
N HIS A 184 8.37 -17.16 12.02
CA HIS A 184 6.92 -17.04 12.01
C HIS A 184 6.30 -18.41 11.70
N THR A 185 5.81 -19.09 12.73
CA THR A 185 5.28 -20.45 12.63
C THR A 185 3.77 -20.53 12.56
N LEU A 186 3.08 -19.43 12.82
CA LEU A 186 1.62 -19.39 12.78
C LEU A 186 1.14 -19.49 11.32
N SER A 187 0.07 -20.24 11.09
CA SER A 187 -0.53 -20.28 9.76
C SER A 187 -1.16 -18.92 9.42
N THR A 188 -1.20 -18.59 8.12
CA THR A 188 -1.82 -17.33 7.65
C THR A 188 -3.29 -17.23 8.07
N ALA A 189 -4.02 -18.35 8.03
CA ALA A 189 -5.42 -18.37 8.45
C ALA A 189 -5.59 -18.02 9.94
N GLU A 190 -4.77 -18.58 10.81
CA GLU A 190 -4.81 -18.29 12.26
C GLU A 190 -4.44 -16.84 12.54
N ALA A 191 -3.40 -16.32 11.89
CA ALA A 191 -2.99 -14.93 12.04
C ALA A 191 -4.12 -13.98 11.63
N LEU A 192 -4.71 -14.17 10.47
CA LEU A 192 -5.81 -13.32 10.00
C LEU A 192 -7.08 -13.47 10.85
N GLN A 193 -7.38 -14.68 11.34
CA GLN A 193 -8.49 -14.92 12.24
C GLN A 193 -8.33 -14.16 13.56
N ALA A 194 -7.11 -14.09 14.11
CA ALA A 194 -6.84 -13.31 15.31
C ALA A 194 -7.18 -11.81 15.15
N ILE A 195 -7.00 -11.24 13.95
CA ILE A 195 -7.44 -9.86 13.67
C ILE A 195 -8.97 -9.77 13.68
N VAL A 196 -9.66 -10.72 13.05
CA VAL A 196 -11.14 -10.76 13.02
C VAL A 196 -11.69 -10.86 14.43
N ASP A 197 -11.08 -11.70 15.28
CA ASP A 197 -11.49 -11.88 16.68
C ASP A 197 -11.24 -10.62 17.50
N TYR A 198 -10.09 -9.97 17.33
CA TYR A 198 -9.78 -8.67 17.94
C TYR A 198 -10.82 -7.61 17.59
N LEU A 199 -11.13 -7.45 16.30
CA LEU A 199 -12.11 -6.48 15.83
C LEU A 199 -13.51 -6.79 16.38
N SER A 200 -13.86 -8.06 16.49
CA SER A 200 -15.15 -8.49 17.04
C SER A 200 -15.26 -8.20 18.55
N GLN A 201 -14.19 -8.44 19.32
CA GLN A 201 -14.14 -8.18 20.76
C GLN A 201 -14.13 -6.68 21.07
N THR A 202 -13.48 -5.86 20.24
CA THR A 202 -13.41 -4.41 20.41
C THR A 202 -14.59 -3.66 19.80
N GLY A 203 -15.51 -4.36 19.11
CA GLY A 203 -16.64 -3.75 18.44
C GLY A 203 -16.26 -2.88 17.24
N GLN A 204 -15.08 -3.14 16.63
CA GLN A 204 -14.59 -2.40 15.47
C GLN A 204 -14.87 -3.17 14.17
N ASP A 205 -15.23 -2.44 13.12
CA ASP A 205 -15.46 -3.01 11.79
C ASP A 205 -14.27 -2.84 10.82
N THR A 206 -13.26 -2.07 11.25
CA THR A 206 -12.08 -1.77 10.43
C THR A 206 -10.84 -1.83 11.29
N LEU A 207 -9.82 -2.55 10.82
CA LEU A 207 -8.48 -2.53 11.37
C LEU A 207 -7.78 -1.24 10.94
N HIS A 208 -7.36 -0.43 11.92
CA HIS A 208 -6.48 0.71 11.71
C HIS A 208 -5.09 0.37 12.24
N ALA A 209 -4.08 0.47 11.39
CA ALA A 209 -2.72 0.12 11.75
C ALA A 209 -1.71 0.92 10.92
N GLU A 210 -0.43 0.73 11.22
CA GLU A 210 0.67 1.33 10.48
C GLU A 210 1.60 0.25 9.94
N THR A 211 2.26 0.53 8.81
CA THR A 211 3.28 -0.37 8.29
C THR A 211 4.48 0.39 7.74
N GLN A 212 5.65 -0.14 8.05
CA GLN A 212 6.93 0.23 7.43
C GLN A 212 7.55 -0.96 6.73
N ILE A 213 6.81 -2.07 6.57
CA ILE A 213 7.34 -3.34 6.08
C ILE A 213 8.21 -3.16 4.84
N MET A 214 9.43 -3.69 4.87
CA MET A 214 10.29 -3.79 3.71
C MET A 214 10.28 -5.23 3.19
N ILE A 215 9.85 -5.40 1.96
CA ILE A 215 9.88 -6.70 1.26
C ILE A 215 11.09 -6.70 0.32
N LYS A 216 12.04 -7.60 0.56
CA LYS A 216 13.28 -7.76 -0.21
C LYS A 216 13.59 -9.24 -0.39
N PRO A 217 14.53 -9.63 -1.26
CA PRO A 217 14.94 -11.02 -1.40
C PRO A 217 15.24 -11.70 -0.06
N GLY A 218 14.68 -12.90 0.13
CA GLY A 218 14.67 -13.63 1.41
C GLY A 218 13.39 -13.45 2.23
N TYR A 219 12.40 -12.65 1.75
CA TYR A 219 11.09 -12.53 2.37
C TYR A 219 10.23 -13.79 2.09
N THR A 220 9.54 -14.28 3.11
CA THR A 220 8.54 -15.34 2.97
C THR A 220 7.14 -14.72 2.85
N PHE A 221 6.50 -14.91 1.70
CA PHE A 221 5.15 -14.39 1.46
C PHE A 221 4.10 -15.27 2.14
N HIS A 222 3.16 -14.65 2.83
CA HIS A 222 2.13 -15.32 3.61
C HIS A 222 0.74 -15.23 2.97
N VAL A 223 0.40 -14.08 2.38
CA VAL A 223 -0.98 -13.77 1.96
C VAL A 223 -1.12 -13.75 0.44
N VAL A 224 -0.18 -13.10 -0.26
CA VAL A 224 -0.35 -12.79 -1.69
C VAL A 224 0.24 -13.89 -2.58
N ASP A 225 -0.55 -14.36 -3.55
CA ASP A 225 -0.16 -15.38 -4.52
C ASP A 225 0.20 -14.80 -5.89
N GLN A 226 -0.46 -13.70 -6.27
CA GLN A 226 -0.19 -12.99 -7.52
C GLN A 226 -0.16 -11.47 -7.30
N LEU A 227 0.65 -10.79 -8.10
CA LEU A 227 0.80 -9.34 -8.05
C LEU A 227 0.56 -8.74 -9.45
N ILE A 228 -0.36 -7.79 -9.53
CA ILE A 228 -0.48 -6.89 -10.69
C ILE A 228 0.27 -5.62 -10.36
N THR A 229 1.28 -5.26 -11.15
CA THR A 229 2.10 -4.08 -10.89
C THR A 229 2.69 -3.50 -12.18
N ASN A 230 3.05 -2.20 -12.13
CA ASN A 230 3.82 -1.54 -13.18
C ASN A 230 5.27 -2.03 -13.19
N PHE A 231 6.01 -1.74 -14.25
CA PHE A 231 7.45 -1.91 -14.27
C PHE A 231 8.13 -0.77 -13.51
N HIS A 232 9.06 -1.11 -12.63
CA HIS A 232 9.70 -0.19 -11.69
C HIS A 232 11.13 0.16 -12.09
N GLN A 233 11.62 1.31 -11.60
CA GLN A 233 13.00 1.75 -11.81
C GLN A 233 14.00 0.88 -11.03
N PRO A 234 15.23 0.75 -11.55
CA PRO A 234 16.37 0.23 -10.80
C PRO A 234 16.58 1.03 -9.51
N LYS A 235 17.17 0.38 -8.50
CA LYS A 235 17.46 0.99 -7.18
C LYS A 235 16.21 1.54 -6.49
N SER A 236 15.09 0.84 -6.60
CA SER A 236 13.86 1.16 -5.87
C SER A 236 13.45 0.02 -4.94
N THR A 237 12.82 0.36 -3.82
CA THR A 237 12.21 -0.64 -2.91
C THR A 237 11.13 -1.47 -3.61
N LEU A 238 10.51 -0.90 -4.64
CA LEU A 238 9.49 -1.58 -5.45
C LEU A 238 10.10 -2.70 -6.29
N LEU A 239 11.29 -2.49 -6.88
CA LEU A 239 11.98 -3.56 -7.62
C LEU A 239 12.54 -4.63 -6.66
N LEU A 240 12.94 -4.27 -5.44
CA LEU A 240 13.33 -5.26 -4.42
C LEU A 240 12.15 -6.18 -4.08
N LEU A 241 10.95 -5.61 -3.93
CA LEU A 241 9.73 -6.39 -3.69
C LEU A 241 9.43 -7.33 -4.86
N VAL A 242 9.49 -6.85 -6.11
CA VAL A 242 9.30 -7.70 -7.30
C VAL A 242 10.34 -8.80 -7.34
N SER A 243 11.62 -8.49 -7.10
CA SER A 243 12.71 -9.48 -7.05
C SER A 243 12.47 -10.55 -5.99
N ALA A 244 11.99 -10.15 -4.81
CA ALA A 244 11.61 -11.10 -3.75
C ALA A 244 10.44 -12.00 -4.19
N PHE A 245 9.46 -11.45 -4.91
CA PHE A 245 8.24 -12.14 -5.28
C PHE A 245 8.44 -13.20 -6.37
N VAL A 246 9.23 -12.87 -7.39
CA VAL A 246 9.48 -13.77 -8.53
C VAL A 246 10.80 -14.55 -8.40
N GLY A 247 11.51 -14.40 -7.28
CA GLY A 247 12.82 -15.02 -7.09
C GLY A 247 13.86 -14.46 -8.05
N GLY A 248 14.73 -15.32 -8.61
CA GLY A 248 15.80 -14.90 -9.51
C GLY A 248 15.33 -14.40 -10.89
N ASP A 249 14.08 -14.62 -11.26
CA ASP A 249 13.57 -14.43 -12.62
C ASP A 249 13.28 -12.97 -13.01
N TRP A 250 13.36 -12.02 -12.07
CA TRP A 250 13.03 -10.62 -12.36
C TRP A 250 13.88 -10.02 -13.49
N HIS A 251 15.13 -10.41 -13.64
CA HIS A 251 15.99 -9.97 -14.75
C HIS A 251 15.40 -10.40 -16.10
N THR A 252 15.04 -11.67 -16.24
CA THR A 252 14.44 -12.20 -17.46
C THR A 252 13.16 -11.46 -17.84
N ILE A 253 12.31 -11.16 -16.84
CA ILE A 253 11.06 -10.42 -17.04
C ILE A 253 11.34 -9.00 -17.52
N TYR A 254 12.31 -8.31 -16.91
CA TYR A 254 12.64 -6.92 -17.25
C TYR A 254 13.41 -6.80 -18.57
N ASP A 255 14.32 -7.74 -18.87
CA ASP A 255 15.02 -7.81 -20.14
C ASP A 255 14.04 -8.06 -21.30
N TYR A 256 13.05 -8.94 -21.09
CA TYR A 256 11.96 -9.12 -22.04
C TYR A 256 11.19 -7.83 -22.27
N ALA A 257 10.77 -7.14 -21.20
CA ALA A 257 10.01 -5.91 -21.31
C ALA A 257 10.81 -4.81 -22.05
N LEU A 258 12.11 -4.66 -21.74
CA LEU A 258 12.98 -3.67 -22.37
C LEU A 258 13.22 -3.97 -23.86
N SER A 259 13.27 -5.25 -24.24
CA SER A 259 13.48 -5.67 -25.63
C SER A 259 12.20 -5.68 -26.50
N HIS A 260 11.02 -5.47 -25.88
CA HIS A 260 9.71 -5.50 -26.55
C HIS A 260 8.92 -4.20 -26.39
N ASP A 261 9.62 -3.08 -26.22
CA ASP A 261 9.05 -1.73 -26.18
C ASP A 261 7.99 -1.50 -25.08
N PHE A 262 8.05 -2.25 -23.97
CA PHE A 262 7.19 -2.00 -22.84
C PHE A 262 7.53 -0.66 -22.19
N ARG A 263 6.51 0.08 -21.83
CA ARG A 263 6.64 1.35 -21.13
C ARG A 263 6.67 1.12 -19.62
N PHE A 264 7.50 1.87 -18.94
CA PHE A 264 7.73 1.74 -17.50
C PHE A 264 7.00 2.81 -16.71
N LEU A 265 6.89 2.60 -15.40
CA LEU A 265 6.37 3.54 -14.41
C LEU A 265 4.85 3.74 -14.49
N SER A 266 4.34 4.83 -13.91
CA SER A 266 2.92 5.05 -13.63
C SER A 266 1.99 5.02 -14.84
N TYR A 267 2.44 5.58 -15.96
CA TYR A 267 1.69 5.60 -17.23
C TYR A 267 2.19 4.54 -18.22
N GLY A 268 3.00 3.61 -17.73
CA GLY A 268 3.54 2.51 -18.53
C GLY A 268 2.60 1.30 -18.57
N ASP A 269 3.18 0.19 -18.97
CA ASP A 269 2.51 -1.09 -19.04
C ASP A 269 2.52 -1.80 -17.67
N SER A 270 1.71 -2.82 -17.48
CA SER A 270 1.67 -3.61 -16.26
C SER A 270 2.00 -5.07 -16.52
N SER A 271 2.34 -5.76 -15.45
CA SER A 271 2.60 -7.19 -15.43
C SER A 271 1.70 -7.90 -14.41
N ILE A 272 1.37 -9.16 -14.68
CA ILE A 272 0.82 -10.07 -13.69
C ILE A 272 1.93 -11.06 -13.34
N LEU A 273 2.36 -11.03 -12.10
CA LEU A 273 3.44 -11.85 -11.58
C LEU A 273 2.85 -12.92 -10.66
N THR A 274 3.37 -14.13 -10.74
CA THR A 274 3.04 -15.22 -9.82
C THR A 274 4.23 -15.45 -8.90
N ARG A 275 3.93 -15.68 -7.61
CA ARG A 275 4.95 -15.95 -6.60
C ARG A 275 5.79 -17.18 -6.99
N SER A 276 7.12 -17.07 -6.89
CA SER A 276 8.01 -18.22 -6.95
C SER A 276 7.71 -19.16 -5.76
N LYS A 277 7.75 -20.47 -6.02
CA LYS A 277 7.56 -21.51 -4.99
C LYS A 277 8.79 -21.66 -4.13
#